data_78f9bbf066ba3c71d7aea50a631f545d
#
_entry.id   78f9bbf066ba3c71d7aea50a631f545d
#
_cell.length_a   1.000
_cell.length_b   1.000
_cell.length_c   1.000
_cell.angle_alpha   90.00
_cell.angle_beta   90.00
_cell.angle_gamma   90.00
#
_symmetry.space_group_name_H-M   'P 1'
#
loop_
_entity.id
_entity.type
_entity.pdbx_description
1 polymer ?
#
loop_
_entity_poly.entity_id
_entity_poly.type
_entity_poly.pdbx_seq_one_letter_code
_entity_poly.pdbx_strand_id
1 'polypeptide(L)'
;VTGRVTADILSKNLNRSFVVVNRPGANSNTGNQFVARAVPDGLSLLVTSIGLAANKALYKNLNYDPLTSFAPVSLISNAPVGLFVNSSLPVNNLQEFVAYLKENPGKLNYASYGIGSSPHLATELFLFITGTKMVHVPFTGNGPATIATIQNTTQVIFCTTVAAGPFVQEGSLKALAYADNQRAKQFPAIPTFIEQGVAFEMGTWFGLLAPTGTSPELINLLHGALKKGVSQPATGQLLASQGAEPVASTPTEFRDFLTGETKRLGELIRSAGIQAQ
;
A
#
# COMPACT_ATOMS: atom_id res chain seq x y z
N VAL A 1 10.58 3.87 -5.53
CA VAL A 1 10.48 5.34 -5.75
C VAL A 1 10.47 6.06 -4.42
N THR A 2 9.48 5.87 -3.53
CA THR A 2 9.32 6.62 -2.27
C THR A 2 10.59 6.67 -1.42
N GLY A 3 11.30 5.54 -1.25
CA GLY A 3 12.57 5.52 -0.51
C GLY A 3 13.64 6.44 -1.11
N ARG A 4 13.72 6.55 -2.46
CA ARG A 4 14.67 7.48 -3.10
C ARG A 4 14.27 8.93 -2.93
N VAL A 5 12.98 9.23 -3.02
CA VAL A 5 12.44 10.58 -2.74
C VAL A 5 12.74 10.97 -1.29
N THR A 6 12.52 10.06 -0.35
CA THR A 6 12.83 10.29 1.08
C THR A 6 14.30 10.55 1.31
N ALA A 7 15.18 9.73 0.70
CA ALA A 7 16.63 9.90 0.80
C ALA A 7 17.11 11.24 0.23
N ASP A 8 16.59 11.66 -0.93
CA ASP A 8 16.91 12.97 -1.54
C ASP A 8 16.46 14.14 -0.64
N ILE A 9 15.24 14.07 -0.11
CA ILE A 9 14.73 15.07 0.84
C ILE A 9 15.63 15.21 2.06
N LEU A 10 15.95 14.07 2.70
CA LEU A 10 16.80 14.07 3.91
C LEU A 10 18.21 14.56 3.57
N SER A 11 18.76 14.14 2.43
CA SER A 11 20.10 14.56 2.01
C SER A 11 20.19 16.07 1.83
N LYS A 12 19.21 16.67 1.15
CA LYS A 12 19.16 18.11 0.89
C LYS A 12 18.94 18.94 2.17
N ASN A 13 18.03 18.49 3.04
CA ASN A 13 17.66 19.29 4.21
C ASN A 13 18.60 19.12 5.40
N LEU A 14 19.35 18.01 5.48
CA LEU A 14 20.31 17.75 6.56
C LEU A 14 21.77 17.91 6.14
N ASN A 15 22.03 18.23 4.86
CA ASN A 15 23.38 18.31 4.30
C ASN A 15 24.24 17.07 4.60
N ARG A 16 23.64 15.89 4.44
CA ARG A 16 24.26 14.57 4.66
C ARG A 16 23.82 13.60 3.57
N SER A 17 24.69 12.68 3.18
CA SER A 17 24.35 11.66 2.18
C SER A 17 23.47 10.57 2.77
N PHE A 18 22.30 10.33 2.17
CA PHE A 18 21.41 9.19 2.46
C PHE A 18 21.40 8.26 1.26
N VAL A 19 21.82 7.02 1.46
CA VAL A 19 21.93 6.00 0.42
C VAL A 19 20.82 4.97 0.59
N VAL A 20 20.07 4.69 -0.48
CA VAL A 20 19.00 3.68 -0.47
C VAL A 20 19.59 2.30 -0.73
N VAL A 21 19.40 1.39 0.21
CA VAL A 21 19.74 -0.04 0.08
C VAL A 21 18.44 -0.83 -0.01
N ASN A 22 18.18 -1.46 -1.15
CA ASN A 22 17.02 -2.32 -1.32
C ASN A 22 17.29 -3.70 -0.70
N ARG A 23 16.39 -4.15 0.19
CA ARG A 23 16.42 -5.48 0.82
C ARG A 23 15.09 -6.19 0.57
N PRO A 24 14.91 -6.80 -0.61
CA PRO A 24 13.67 -7.50 -0.94
C PRO A 24 13.53 -8.81 -0.18
N GLY A 25 12.30 -9.32 -0.11
CA GLY A 25 11.98 -10.65 0.40
C GLY A 25 10.93 -10.65 1.51
N ALA A 26 10.16 -11.74 1.55
CA ALA A 26 9.18 -12.08 2.58
C ALA A 26 8.25 -10.91 2.96
N ASN A 27 7.59 -10.29 1.97
CA ASN A 27 6.73 -9.11 2.17
C ASN A 27 7.40 -8.00 2.99
N SER A 28 8.63 -7.61 2.62
CA SER A 28 9.49 -6.62 3.30
C SER A 28 10.11 -7.06 4.64
N ASN A 29 9.86 -8.29 5.12
CA ASN A 29 10.42 -8.76 6.40
C ASN A 29 11.94 -8.69 6.44
N THR A 30 12.64 -8.99 5.34
CA THR A 30 14.10 -8.92 5.26
C THR A 30 14.63 -7.52 5.59
N GLY A 31 14.01 -6.48 5.02
CA GLY A 31 14.37 -5.08 5.29
C GLY A 31 13.97 -4.64 6.70
N ASN A 32 12.75 -4.97 7.11
CA ASN A 32 12.22 -4.62 8.43
C ASN A 32 13.09 -5.21 9.55
N GLN A 33 13.42 -6.50 9.47
CA GLN A 33 14.26 -7.19 10.45
C GLN A 33 15.68 -6.60 10.53
N PHE A 34 16.25 -6.21 9.39
CA PHE A 34 17.56 -5.59 9.36
C PHE A 34 17.59 -4.30 10.18
N VAL A 35 16.61 -3.39 9.96
CA VAL A 35 16.56 -2.13 10.70
C VAL A 35 16.11 -2.32 12.15
N ALA A 36 15.21 -3.25 12.44
CA ALA A 36 14.82 -3.55 13.82
C ALA A 36 15.99 -3.95 14.75
N ARG A 37 17.08 -4.48 14.16
CA ARG A 37 18.29 -4.89 14.87
C ARG A 37 19.46 -3.90 14.75
N ALA A 38 19.27 -2.81 14.01
CA ALA A 38 20.32 -1.83 13.82
C ALA A 38 20.53 -0.97 15.09
N VAL A 39 21.73 -0.39 15.21
CA VAL A 39 22.03 0.56 16.28
C VAL A 39 21.15 1.80 16.13
N PRO A 40 20.55 2.32 17.23
CA PRO A 40 19.64 3.48 17.17
C PRO A 40 20.38 4.83 17.09
N ASP A 41 21.38 4.91 16.22
CA ASP A 41 22.27 6.07 16.02
C ASP A 41 21.84 6.99 14.85
N GLY A 42 20.75 6.65 14.16
CA GLY A 42 20.22 7.37 13.00
C GLY A 42 20.92 7.05 11.67
N LEU A 43 21.89 6.14 11.64
CA LEU A 43 22.57 5.73 10.40
C LEU A 43 21.79 4.69 9.61
N SER A 44 20.86 3.99 10.24
CA SER A 44 19.97 3.01 9.58
C SER A 44 18.52 3.43 9.78
N LEU A 45 17.84 3.72 8.68
CA LEU A 45 16.41 4.07 8.65
C LEU A 45 15.64 3.11 7.78
N LEU A 46 14.36 2.93 8.08
CA LEU A 46 13.45 2.06 7.34
C LEU A 46 12.39 2.88 6.61
N VAL A 47 12.34 2.75 5.29
CA VAL A 47 11.14 3.10 4.52
C VAL A 47 10.39 1.81 4.23
N THR A 48 9.18 1.71 4.74
CA THR A 48 8.33 0.52 4.64
C THR A 48 6.89 0.89 4.30
N SER A 49 6.04 -0.12 4.16
CA SER A 49 4.65 0.03 3.77
C SER A 49 3.73 -0.91 4.54
N ILE A 50 2.52 -1.10 4.07
CA ILE A 50 1.44 -1.92 4.67
C ILE A 50 1.91 -3.31 5.14
N GLY A 51 2.92 -3.91 4.48
CA GLY A 51 3.50 -5.18 4.89
C GLY A 51 4.01 -5.18 6.33
N LEU A 52 4.57 -4.05 6.83
CA LEU A 52 5.00 -3.96 8.22
C LEU A 52 3.86 -4.28 9.20
N ALA A 53 2.70 -3.68 8.98
CA ALA A 53 1.52 -3.87 9.84
C ALA A 53 0.88 -5.26 9.65
N ALA A 54 0.81 -5.76 8.41
CA ALA A 54 0.19 -7.04 8.08
C ALA A 54 1.01 -8.24 8.56
N ASN A 55 2.34 -8.13 8.56
CA ASN A 55 3.24 -9.25 8.80
C ASN A 55 3.11 -9.86 10.20
N LYS A 56 2.67 -9.08 11.20
CA LYS A 56 2.40 -9.62 12.54
C LYS A 56 1.34 -10.73 12.54
N ALA A 57 0.38 -10.66 11.62
CA ALA A 57 -0.67 -11.67 11.47
C ALA A 57 -0.34 -12.72 10.39
N LEU A 58 0.53 -12.39 9.41
CA LEU A 58 0.88 -13.27 8.29
C LEU A 58 2.03 -14.24 8.58
N TYR A 59 2.86 -13.96 9.57
CA TYR A 59 4.04 -14.78 9.87
C TYR A 59 4.00 -15.29 11.30
N LYS A 60 4.13 -16.61 11.46
CA LYS A 60 4.15 -17.26 12.79
C LYS A 60 5.41 -16.90 13.60
N ASN A 61 6.54 -16.75 12.92
CA ASN A 61 7.86 -16.51 13.52
C ASN A 61 8.42 -15.17 13.03
N LEU A 62 7.84 -14.06 13.50
CA LEU A 62 8.32 -12.73 13.20
C LEU A 62 9.40 -12.32 14.22
N ASN A 63 10.62 -12.02 13.74
CA ASN A 63 11.76 -11.68 14.59
C ASN A 63 11.83 -10.19 14.99
N TYR A 64 10.74 -9.46 14.86
CA TYR A 64 10.53 -8.09 15.32
C TYR A 64 9.04 -7.86 15.60
N ASP A 65 8.72 -6.85 16.38
CA ASP A 65 7.34 -6.39 16.57
C ASP A 65 7.17 -5.05 15.83
N PRO A 66 6.15 -4.91 14.95
CA PRO A 66 5.95 -3.67 14.17
C PRO A 66 5.69 -2.43 15.04
N LEU A 67 5.20 -2.60 16.27
CA LEU A 67 4.85 -1.49 17.17
C LEU A 67 5.95 -1.12 18.17
N THR A 68 6.81 -2.08 18.54
CA THR A 68 7.81 -1.87 19.61
C THR A 68 9.26 -1.92 19.12
N SER A 69 9.55 -2.53 17.96
CA SER A 69 10.92 -2.59 17.44
C SER A 69 11.37 -1.34 16.70
N PHE A 70 10.48 -0.36 16.52
CA PHE A 70 10.74 0.85 15.74
C PHE A 70 10.28 2.11 16.47
N ALA A 71 10.97 3.21 16.18
CA ALA A 71 10.55 4.56 16.51
C ALA A 71 9.98 5.24 15.25
N PRO A 72 8.66 5.52 15.18
CA PRO A 72 8.05 6.21 14.04
C PRO A 72 8.62 7.62 13.86
N VAL A 73 8.95 7.98 12.62
CA VAL A 73 9.40 9.33 12.24
C VAL A 73 8.26 10.07 11.54
N SER A 74 7.69 9.50 10.49
CA SER A 74 6.57 10.11 9.76
C SER A 74 5.92 9.13 8.79
N LEU A 75 4.60 9.20 8.64
CA LEU A 75 3.90 8.72 7.47
C LEU A 75 4.22 9.67 6.32
N ILE A 76 4.88 9.16 5.28
CA ILE A 76 5.38 9.97 4.15
C ILE A 76 4.26 10.28 3.18
N SER A 77 3.54 9.23 2.79
CA SER A 77 2.48 9.31 1.78
C SER A 77 1.49 8.17 1.91
N ASN A 78 0.28 8.40 1.40
CA ASN A 78 -0.76 7.40 1.21
C ASN A 78 -1.06 7.23 -0.27
N ALA A 79 -1.36 6.02 -0.71
CA ALA A 79 -1.67 5.70 -2.10
C ALA A 79 -2.88 4.75 -2.14
N PRO A 80 -4.09 5.31 -2.19
CA PRO A 80 -5.31 4.52 -2.32
C PRO A 80 -5.31 3.68 -3.60
N VAL A 81 -5.99 2.54 -3.56
CA VAL A 81 -6.10 1.65 -4.72
C VAL A 81 -7.44 1.82 -5.43
N GLY A 82 -7.48 1.49 -6.70
CA GLY A 82 -8.72 1.31 -7.46
C GLY A 82 -8.95 -0.15 -7.78
N LEU A 83 -10.20 -0.50 -8.03
CA LEU A 83 -10.63 -1.79 -8.58
C LEU A 83 -10.67 -1.70 -10.10
N PHE A 84 -9.85 -2.50 -10.74
CA PHE A 84 -9.77 -2.59 -12.20
C PHE A 84 -10.07 -4.01 -12.66
N VAL A 85 -10.78 -4.11 -13.79
CA VAL A 85 -11.12 -5.39 -14.39
C VAL A 85 -10.73 -5.41 -15.87
N ASN A 86 -10.46 -6.59 -16.41
CA ASN A 86 -10.25 -6.77 -17.85
C ASN A 86 -11.47 -6.26 -18.62
N SER A 87 -11.26 -5.56 -19.73
CA SER A 87 -12.33 -4.92 -20.51
C SER A 87 -13.32 -5.91 -21.12
N SER A 88 -12.93 -7.17 -21.32
CA SER A 88 -13.81 -8.24 -21.83
C SER A 88 -14.86 -8.69 -20.82
N LEU A 89 -14.70 -8.39 -19.53
CA LEU A 89 -15.69 -8.73 -18.51
C LEU A 89 -16.99 -7.96 -18.76
N PRO A 90 -18.17 -8.63 -18.75
CA PRO A 90 -19.46 -7.99 -19.09
C PRO A 90 -20.03 -7.19 -17.90
N VAL A 91 -19.22 -6.28 -17.33
CA VAL A 91 -19.60 -5.43 -16.20
C VAL A 91 -19.09 -4.01 -16.44
N ASN A 92 -19.82 -2.97 -15.99
CA ASN A 92 -19.47 -1.56 -16.21
C ASN A 92 -19.45 -0.73 -14.91
N ASN A 93 -19.89 -1.30 -13.79
CA ASN A 93 -19.93 -0.65 -12.49
C ASN A 93 -19.75 -1.68 -11.37
N LEU A 94 -19.59 -1.20 -10.13
CA LEU A 94 -19.36 -2.04 -8.97
C LEU A 94 -20.53 -2.98 -8.67
N GLN A 95 -21.78 -2.52 -8.85
CA GLN A 95 -22.98 -3.31 -8.56
C GLN A 95 -23.08 -4.49 -9.52
N GLU A 96 -22.89 -4.26 -10.84
CA GLU A 96 -22.84 -5.32 -11.84
C GLU A 96 -21.72 -6.32 -11.57
N PHE A 97 -20.56 -5.84 -11.13
CA PHE A 97 -19.42 -6.70 -10.79
C PHE A 97 -19.72 -7.60 -9.58
N VAL A 98 -20.31 -7.04 -8.51
CA VAL A 98 -20.69 -7.82 -7.32
C VAL A 98 -21.76 -8.87 -7.68
N ALA A 99 -22.76 -8.49 -8.51
CA ALA A 99 -23.77 -9.42 -9.00
C ALA A 99 -23.12 -10.56 -9.81
N TYR A 100 -22.25 -10.21 -10.74
CA TYR A 100 -21.50 -11.19 -11.55
C TYR A 100 -20.69 -12.17 -10.70
N LEU A 101 -20.02 -11.69 -9.65
CA LEU A 101 -19.26 -12.55 -8.72
C LEU A 101 -20.16 -13.50 -7.94
N LYS A 102 -21.37 -13.06 -7.54
CA LYS A 102 -22.36 -13.89 -6.83
C LYS A 102 -22.90 -15.01 -7.71
N GLU A 103 -23.09 -14.74 -9.00
CA GLU A 103 -23.55 -15.74 -9.99
C GLU A 103 -22.42 -16.68 -10.43
N ASN A 104 -21.15 -16.26 -10.29
CA ASN A 104 -19.97 -16.98 -10.73
C ASN A 104 -18.92 -17.15 -9.61
N PRO A 105 -19.27 -17.77 -8.46
CA PRO A 105 -18.38 -17.87 -7.31
C PRO A 105 -17.10 -18.65 -7.64
N GLY A 106 -15.93 -18.02 -7.42
CA GLY A 106 -14.62 -18.63 -7.62
C GLY A 106 -14.21 -18.85 -9.09
N LYS A 107 -14.96 -18.33 -10.07
CA LYS A 107 -14.59 -18.47 -11.49
C LYS A 107 -13.60 -17.43 -11.96
N LEU A 108 -13.54 -16.23 -11.33
CA LEU A 108 -12.58 -15.19 -11.69
C LEU A 108 -11.29 -15.34 -10.91
N ASN A 109 -10.19 -15.01 -11.57
CA ASN A 109 -8.88 -14.90 -10.97
C ASN A 109 -8.55 -13.42 -10.70
N TYR A 110 -7.95 -13.13 -9.54
CA TYR A 110 -7.41 -11.81 -9.29
C TYR A 110 -5.88 -11.83 -9.13
N ALA A 111 -5.24 -10.80 -9.66
CA ALA A 111 -3.80 -10.62 -9.56
C ALA A 111 -3.39 -9.87 -8.29
N SER A 112 -2.24 -10.21 -7.72
CA SER A 112 -1.58 -9.43 -6.67
C SER A 112 -0.07 -9.41 -6.84
N TYR A 113 0.62 -8.60 -6.02
CA TYR A 113 2.09 -8.53 -5.98
C TYR A 113 2.70 -9.55 -5.01
N GLY A 114 1.91 -10.56 -4.61
CA GLY A 114 2.26 -11.58 -3.63
C GLY A 114 1.37 -11.53 -2.39
N ILE A 115 1.46 -12.58 -1.56
CA ILE A 115 0.67 -12.71 -0.33
C ILE A 115 1.02 -11.56 0.65
N GLY A 116 -0.02 -10.93 1.22
CA GLY A 116 0.12 -9.80 2.16
C GLY A 116 0.40 -8.46 1.49
N SER A 117 0.53 -8.40 0.16
CA SER A 117 0.62 -7.14 -0.57
C SER A 117 -0.71 -6.37 -0.54
N SER A 118 -0.65 -5.05 -0.80
CA SER A 118 -1.84 -4.19 -0.82
C SER A 118 -2.95 -4.72 -1.75
N PRO A 119 -2.69 -5.15 -3.00
CA PRO A 119 -3.71 -5.75 -3.86
C PRO A 119 -4.33 -7.02 -3.29
N HIS A 120 -3.53 -7.89 -2.67
CA HIS A 120 -4.04 -9.11 -2.04
C HIS A 120 -4.99 -8.76 -0.90
N LEU A 121 -4.55 -7.93 0.05
CA LEU A 121 -5.35 -7.54 1.21
C LEU A 121 -6.59 -6.73 0.81
N ALA A 122 -6.47 -5.87 -0.22
CA ALA A 122 -7.60 -5.11 -0.75
C ALA A 122 -8.66 -6.04 -1.36
N THR A 123 -8.23 -7.02 -2.15
CA THR A 123 -9.16 -7.99 -2.74
C THR A 123 -9.82 -8.85 -1.67
N GLU A 124 -9.07 -9.38 -0.72
CA GLU A 124 -9.62 -10.21 0.36
C GLU A 124 -10.62 -9.44 1.23
N LEU A 125 -10.33 -8.16 1.55
CA LEU A 125 -11.28 -7.29 2.25
C LEU A 125 -12.56 -7.09 1.41
N PHE A 126 -12.42 -6.83 0.11
CA PHE A 126 -13.55 -6.66 -0.79
C PHE A 126 -14.41 -7.93 -0.86
N LEU A 127 -13.79 -9.11 -1.00
CA LEU A 127 -14.48 -10.39 -1.02
C LEU A 127 -15.22 -10.66 0.30
N PHE A 128 -14.58 -10.34 1.42
CA PHE A 128 -15.19 -10.48 2.75
C PHE A 128 -16.43 -9.58 2.91
N ILE A 129 -16.31 -8.28 2.57
CA ILE A 129 -17.42 -7.30 2.69
C ILE A 129 -18.59 -7.68 1.77
N THR A 130 -18.31 -8.13 0.54
CA THR A 130 -19.33 -8.42 -0.46
C THR A 130 -19.90 -9.86 -0.38
N GLY A 131 -19.28 -10.71 0.42
CA GLY A 131 -19.63 -12.13 0.52
C GLY A 131 -19.41 -12.90 -0.79
N THR A 132 -18.42 -12.49 -1.59
CA THR A 132 -18.10 -13.08 -2.91
C THR A 132 -16.80 -13.88 -2.89
N LYS A 133 -16.45 -14.55 -3.99
CA LYS A 133 -15.24 -15.39 -4.07
C LYS A 133 -14.53 -15.21 -5.41
N MET A 134 -13.21 -15.11 -5.36
CA MET A 134 -12.30 -15.17 -6.51
C MET A 134 -11.08 -16.03 -6.17
N VAL A 135 -10.30 -16.42 -7.17
CA VAL A 135 -9.07 -17.20 -7.00
C VAL A 135 -7.85 -16.28 -7.04
N HIS A 136 -6.99 -16.36 -6.03
CA HIS A 136 -5.76 -15.58 -5.94
C HIS A 136 -4.67 -16.10 -6.86
N VAL A 137 -4.07 -15.22 -7.67
CA VAL A 137 -2.88 -15.50 -8.50
C VAL A 137 -1.79 -14.48 -8.15
N PRO A 138 -0.77 -14.87 -7.36
CA PRO A 138 0.33 -13.99 -6.98
C PRO A 138 1.36 -13.81 -8.10
N PHE A 139 1.87 -12.60 -8.26
CA PHE A 139 2.96 -12.22 -9.16
C PHE A 139 4.12 -11.59 -8.39
N THR A 140 5.27 -11.44 -9.05
CA THR A 140 6.49 -10.88 -8.44
C THR A 140 6.51 -9.35 -8.35
N GLY A 141 5.41 -8.67 -8.70
CA GLY A 141 5.29 -7.20 -8.62
C GLY A 141 4.16 -6.64 -9.47
N ASN A 142 4.03 -5.31 -9.46
CA ASN A 142 2.94 -4.60 -10.14
C ASN A 142 2.90 -4.85 -11.66
N GLY A 143 4.05 -4.70 -12.35
CA GLY A 143 4.11 -4.84 -13.81
C GLY A 143 3.57 -6.19 -14.30
N PRO A 144 4.13 -7.33 -13.87
CA PRO A 144 3.63 -8.65 -14.24
C PRO A 144 2.15 -8.86 -13.89
N ALA A 145 1.68 -8.40 -12.72
CA ALA A 145 0.30 -8.53 -12.30
C ALA A 145 -0.67 -7.74 -13.22
N THR A 146 -0.32 -6.50 -13.55
CA THR A 146 -1.14 -5.66 -14.45
C THR A 146 -1.18 -6.23 -15.86
N ILE A 147 -0.04 -6.68 -16.39
CA ILE A 147 0.04 -7.32 -17.73
C ILE A 147 -0.84 -8.58 -17.77
N ALA A 148 -0.78 -9.44 -16.76
CA ALA A 148 -1.61 -10.63 -16.67
C ALA A 148 -3.12 -10.29 -16.69
N THR A 149 -3.50 -9.16 -16.07
CA THR A 149 -4.91 -8.71 -16.08
C THR A 149 -5.31 -8.16 -17.45
N ILE A 150 -4.42 -7.41 -18.12
CA ILE A 150 -4.66 -6.92 -19.49
C ILE A 150 -4.81 -8.09 -20.47
N GLN A 151 -3.97 -9.11 -20.33
CA GLN A 151 -4.01 -10.33 -21.17
C GLN A 151 -5.14 -11.31 -20.83
N ASN A 152 -6.00 -10.97 -19.84
CA ASN A 152 -7.08 -11.80 -19.35
C ASN A 152 -6.64 -13.16 -18.74
N THR A 153 -5.37 -13.30 -18.37
CA THR A 153 -4.89 -14.43 -17.56
C THR A 153 -5.47 -14.37 -16.15
N THR A 154 -5.58 -13.16 -15.60
CA THR A 154 -6.41 -12.80 -14.46
C THR A 154 -7.43 -11.76 -14.91
N GLN A 155 -8.58 -11.69 -14.25
CA GLN A 155 -9.66 -10.78 -14.67
C GLN A 155 -9.72 -9.51 -13.84
N VAL A 156 -9.11 -9.50 -12.65
CA VAL A 156 -9.27 -8.46 -11.63
C VAL A 156 -7.94 -8.10 -11.02
N ILE A 157 -7.73 -6.80 -10.77
CA ILE A 157 -6.61 -6.29 -9.99
C ILE A 157 -7.03 -5.07 -9.17
N PHE A 158 -6.59 -5.02 -7.91
CA PHE A 158 -6.52 -3.79 -7.14
C PHE A 158 -5.11 -3.19 -7.30
N CYS A 159 -5.01 -1.96 -7.76
CA CYS A 159 -3.72 -1.26 -7.85
C CYS A 159 -3.93 0.26 -7.79
N THR A 160 -2.84 1.03 -7.79
CA THR A 160 -2.96 2.49 -7.84
C THR A 160 -3.51 2.93 -9.20
N THR A 161 -4.28 4.02 -9.21
CA THR A 161 -4.85 4.59 -10.43
C THR A 161 -3.78 4.96 -11.48
N VAL A 162 -2.59 5.35 -11.02
CA VAL A 162 -1.46 5.65 -11.92
C VAL A 162 -0.96 4.38 -12.63
N ALA A 163 -0.97 3.24 -11.95
CA ALA A 163 -0.53 1.98 -12.54
C ALA A 163 -1.48 1.46 -13.62
N ALA A 164 -2.80 1.64 -13.43
CA ALA A 164 -3.83 1.14 -14.34
C ALA A 164 -4.37 2.20 -15.31
N GLY A 165 -4.23 3.49 -14.98
CA GLY A 165 -4.84 4.59 -15.72
C GLY A 165 -4.54 4.61 -17.22
N PRO A 166 -3.28 4.45 -17.68
CA PRO A 166 -2.98 4.35 -19.11
C PRO A 166 -3.80 3.25 -19.80
N PHE A 167 -3.93 2.09 -19.18
CA PHE A 167 -4.65 0.94 -19.74
C PHE A 167 -6.18 1.11 -19.72
N VAL A 168 -6.69 1.93 -18.80
CA VAL A 168 -8.10 2.35 -18.81
C VAL A 168 -8.35 3.30 -19.98
N GLN A 169 -7.43 4.25 -20.24
CA GLN A 169 -7.52 5.17 -21.37
C GLN A 169 -7.42 4.45 -22.72
N GLU A 170 -6.59 3.41 -22.80
CA GLU A 170 -6.46 2.54 -23.98
C GLU A 170 -7.62 1.54 -24.15
N GLY A 171 -8.53 1.43 -23.15
CA GLY A 171 -9.66 0.51 -23.20
C GLY A 171 -9.33 -0.96 -22.91
N SER A 172 -8.11 -1.26 -22.45
CA SER A 172 -7.69 -2.63 -22.06
C SER A 172 -8.21 -3.04 -20.68
N LEU A 173 -8.43 -2.06 -19.80
CA LEU A 173 -9.03 -2.22 -18.47
C LEU A 173 -10.24 -1.32 -18.30
N LYS A 174 -11.17 -1.72 -17.43
CA LYS A 174 -12.24 -0.86 -16.89
C LYS A 174 -11.95 -0.55 -15.44
N ALA A 175 -12.13 0.71 -15.04
CA ALA A 175 -12.06 1.14 -13.64
C ALA A 175 -13.48 1.13 -13.04
N LEU A 176 -13.70 0.36 -11.98
CA LEU A 176 -15.03 0.22 -11.39
C LEU A 176 -15.23 1.05 -10.12
N ALA A 177 -14.19 1.22 -9.30
CA ALA A 177 -14.27 1.98 -8.06
C ALA A 177 -12.90 2.41 -7.54
N TYR A 178 -12.87 3.48 -6.73
CA TYR A 178 -11.68 3.99 -6.04
C TYR A 178 -11.85 3.86 -4.52
N ALA A 179 -10.81 3.37 -3.84
CA ALA A 179 -10.87 2.97 -2.43
C ALA A 179 -10.45 4.10 -1.47
N ASP A 180 -11.06 5.27 -1.62
CA ASP A 180 -10.89 6.42 -0.75
C ASP A 180 -12.25 7.09 -0.51
N ASN A 181 -12.31 8.01 0.45
CA ASN A 181 -13.49 8.83 0.75
C ASN A 181 -13.75 9.91 -0.32
N GLN A 182 -12.74 10.23 -1.14
CA GLN A 182 -12.85 11.17 -2.26
C GLN A 182 -12.34 10.51 -3.55
N ARG A 183 -12.87 10.97 -4.69
CA ARG A 183 -12.38 10.52 -6.00
C ARG A 183 -10.94 10.97 -6.23
N ALA A 184 -10.18 10.14 -6.95
CA ALA A 184 -8.83 10.49 -7.35
C ALA A 184 -8.84 11.76 -8.23
N LYS A 185 -8.08 12.80 -7.85
CA LYS A 185 -8.00 14.06 -8.60
C LYS A 185 -7.59 13.87 -10.06
N GLN A 186 -6.73 12.88 -10.32
CA GLN A 186 -6.24 12.56 -11.66
C GLN A 186 -7.23 11.73 -12.49
N PHE A 187 -8.21 11.10 -11.84
CA PHE A 187 -9.22 10.23 -12.46
C PHE A 187 -10.61 10.49 -11.87
N PRO A 188 -11.15 11.71 -12.00
CA PRO A 188 -12.40 12.12 -11.35
C PRO A 188 -13.64 11.38 -11.88
N ALA A 189 -13.51 10.71 -13.01
CA ALA A 189 -14.58 9.88 -13.56
C ALA A 189 -14.75 8.55 -12.80
N ILE A 190 -13.75 8.08 -12.04
CA ILE A 190 -13.86 6.85 -11.28
C ILE A 190 -14.58 7.13 -9.97
N PRO A 191 -15.79 6.57 -9.73
CA PRO A 191 -16.51 6.76 -8.47
C PRO A 191 -15.80 6.04 -7.32
N THR A 192 -16.02 6.51 -6.09
CA THR A 192 -15.51 5.79 -4.92
C THR A 192 -16.39 4.57 -4.60
N PHE A 193 -15.86 3.63 -3.79
CA PHE A 193 -16.65 2.54 -3.25
C PHE A 193 -17.80 3.07 -2.38
N ILE A 194 -17.54 4.11 -1.58
CA ILE A 194 -18.50 4.75 -0.68
C ILE A 194 -19.65 5.37 -1.47
N GLU A 195 -19.36 6.09 -2.56
CA GLU A 195 -20.39 6.63 -3.47
C GLU A 195 -21.28 5.55 -4.07
N GLN A 196 -20.78 4.33 -4.19
CA GLN A 196 -21.49 3.17 -4.69
C GLN A 196 -22.10 2.27 -3.59
N GLY A 197 -22.16 2.75 -2.33
CA GLY A 197 -22.81 2.10 -1.22
C GLY A 197 -21.98 0.98 -0.54
N VAL A 198 -20.69 0.88 -0.84
CA VAL A 198 -19.79 -0.10 -0.22
C VAL A 198 -18.79 0.64 0.68
N ALA A 199 -18.85 0.41 1.98
CA ALA A 199 -17.91 0.96 2.96
C ALA A 199 -16.54 0.27 2.83
N PHE A 200 -15.75 0.72 1.86
CA PHE A 200 -14.45 0.14 1.55
C PHE A 200 -13.41 1.24 1.34
N GLU A 201 -12.42 1.24 2.21
CA GLU A 201 -11.23 2.06 2.11
C GLU A 201 -9.99 1.17 2.21
N MET A 202 -9.10 1.27 1.25
CA MET A 202 -7.86 0.50 1.23
C MET A 202 -6.81 1.17 0.34
N GLY A 203 -5.56 1.08 0.78
CA GLY A 203 -4.46 1.62 0.01
C GLY A 203 -3.15 1.01 0.46
N THR A 204 -2.09 1.44 -0.17
CA THR A 204 -0.76 1.29 0.39
C THR A 204 -0.31 2.63 0.97
N TRP A 205 0.47 2.58 2.02
CA TRP A 205 1.09 3.75 2.63
C TRP A 205 2.59 3.53 2.72
N PHE A 206 3.33 4.62 2.84
CA PHE A 206 4.77 4.58 3.04
C PHE A 206 5.13 5.40 4.26
N GLY A 207 5.91 4.80 5.16
CA GLY A 207 6.35 5.43 6.40
C GLY A 207 7.86 5.34 6.57
N LEU A 208 8.41 6.35 7.24
CA LEU A 208 9.80 6.39 7.70
C LEU A 208 9.85 6.03 9.18
N LEU A 209 10.69 5.05 9.52
CA LEU A 209 10.94 4.62 10.90
C LEU A 209 12.45 4.54 11.15
N ALA A 210 12.82 4.67 12.42
CA ALA A 210 14.15 4.38 12.94
C ALA A 210 14.10 3.14 13.86
N PRO A 211 15.23 2.53 14.24
CA PRO A 211 15.27 1.52 15.29
C PRO A 211 14.72 2.06 16.61
N THR A 212 14.08 1.19 17.41
CA THR A 212 13.68 1.57 18.78
C THR A 212 14.89 2.04 19.59
N GLY A 213 14.70 3.01 20.49
CA GLY A 213 15.78 3.62 21.26
C GLY A 213 16.49 4.81 20.55
N THR A 214 16.14 5.12 19.29
CA THR A 214 16.60 6.37 18.66
C THR A 214 16.10 7.57 19.44
N SER A 215 17.01 8.54 19.72
CA SER A 215 16.69 9.67 20.60
C SER A 215 15.56 10.55 20.03
N PRO A 216 14.72 11.14 20.90
CA PRO A 216 13.66 12.05 20.47
C PRO A 216 14.17 13.24 19.65
N GLU A 217 15.37 13.75 19.96
CA GLU A 217 15.99 14.85 19.24
C GLU A 217 16.27 14.46 17.79
N LEU A 218 16.77 13.24 17.57
CA LEU A 218 17.09 12.72 16.24
C LEU A 218 15.80 12.42 15.45
N ILE A 219 14.79 11.87 16.10
CA ILE A 219 13.46 11.67 15.48
C ILE A 219 12.88 13.00 15.03
N ASN A 220 12.91 14.03 15.87
CA ASN A 220 12.40 15.36 15.55
C ASN A 220 13.19 16.03 14.41
N LEU A 221 14.51 15.86 14.39
CA LEU A 221 15.38 16.36 13.32
C LEU A 221 15.01 15.72 11.97
N LEU A 222 14.87 14.38 11.92
CA LEU A 222 14.49 13.64 10.72
C LEU A 222 13.09 14.02 10.26
N HIS A 223 12.12 14.11 11.18
CA HIS A 223 10.75 14.53 10.89
C HIS A 223 10.71 15.95 10.32
N GLY A 224 11.40 16.92 10.94
CA GLY A 224 11.43 18.30 10.47
C GLY A 224 12.00 18.42 9.05
N ALA A 225 13.10 17.71 8.77
CA ALA A 225 13.70 17.65 7.44
C ALA A 225 12.75 17.04 6.40
N LEU A 226 12.09 15.93 6.75
CA LEU A 226 11.13 15.26 5.87
C LEU A 226 9.91 16.15 5.59
N LYS A 227 9.30 16.73 6.62
CA LYS A 227 8.14 17.62 6.51
C LYS A 227 8.42 18.79 5.57
N LYS A 228 9.59 19.45 5.76
CA LYS A 228 10.02 20.56 4.89
C LYS A 228 10.11 20.13 3.41
N GLY A 229 10.65 18.94 3.14
CA GLY A 229 10.80 18.43 1.78
C GLY A 229 9.51 17.97 1.15
N VAL A 230 8.66 17.27 1.91
CA VAL A 230 7.35 16.79 1.43
C VAL A 230 6.41 17.96 1.11
N SER A 231 6.51 19.07 1.84
CA SER A 231 5.72 20.29 1.58
C SER A 231 6.14 21.05 0.32
N GLN A 232 7.23 20.66 -0.36
CA GLN A 232 7.63 21.31 -1.61
C GLN A 232 6.71 20.87 -2.77
N PRO A 233 6.23 21.83 -3.61
CA PRO A 233 5.34 21.51 -4.73
C PRO A 233 5.90 20.43 -5.67
N ALA A 234 7.21 20.48 -5.96
CA ALA A 234 7.87 19.47 -6.81
C ALA A 234 7.81 18.06 -6.22
N THR A 235 7.95 17.92 -4.90
CA THR A 235 7.81 16.63 -4.21
C THR A 235 6.36 16.12 -4.27
N GLY A 236 5.39 17.01 -4.04
CA GLY A 236 3.97 16.69 -4.17
C GLY A 236 3.63 16.18 -5.57
N GLN A 237 4.10 16.87 -6.63
CA GLN A 237 3.92 16.45 -8.02
C GLN A 237 4.57 15.09 -8.30
N LEU A 238 5.78 14.86 -7.78
CA LEU A 238 6.48 13.59 -7.95
C LEU A 238 5.75 12.44 -7.26
N LEU A 239 5.24 12.61 -6.04
CA LEU A 239 4.44 11.61 -5.34
C LEU A 239 3.10 11.37 -6.07
N ALA A 240 2.43 12.44 -6.49
CA ALA A 240 1.18 12.36 -7.25
C ALA A 240 1.36 11.59 -8.57
N SER A 241 2.50 11.77 -9.27
CA SER A 241 2.82 10.99 -10.47
C SER A 241 2.99 9.48 -10.22
N GLN A 242 3.10 9.08 -8.95
CA GLN A 242 3.15 7.68 -8.51
C GLN A 242 1.81 7.20 -7.89
N GLY A 243 0.77 8.03 -7.97
CA GLY A 243 -0.53 7.76 -7.35
C GLY A 243 -0.52 7.86 -5.83
N ALA A 244 0.44 8.58 -5.27
CA ALA A 244 0.58 8.76 -3.83
C ALA A 244 0.31 10.22 -3.44
N GLU A 245 -0.46 10.41 -2.38
CA GLU A 245 -0.71 11.70 -1.78
C GLU A 245 0.30 11.97 -0.65
N PRO A 246 0.96 13.14 -0.63
CA PRO A 246 1.89 13.50 0.44
C PRO A 246 1.13 13.70 1.76
N VAL A 247 1.68 13.19 2.86
CA VAL A 247 1.09 13.31 4.21
C VAL A 247 2.02 14.07 5.15
N ALA A 248 3.24 13.57 5.39
CA ALA A 248 4.22 14.13 6.34
C ALA A 248 3.67 14.28 7.76
N SER A 249 3.06 13.21 8.29
CA SER A 249 2.49 13.20 9.65
C SER A 249 3.54 13.42 10.73
N THR A 250 3.10 13.85 11.91
CA THR A 250 3.95 13.82 13.11
C THR A 250 4.32 12.38 13.52
N PRO A 251 5.39 12.18 14.30
CA PRO A 251 5.74 10.86 14.84
C PRO A 251 4.63 10.20 15.65
N THR A 252 3.86 10.99 16.41
CA THR A 252 2.73 10.50 17.21
C THR A 252 1.57 10.05 16.32
N GLU A 253 1.16 10.87 15.37
CA GLU A 253 0.11 10.50 14.40
C GLU A 253 0.48 9.22 13.63
N PHE A 254 1.75 9.06 13.24
CA PHE A 254 2.18 7.86 12.56
C PHE A 254 2.18 6.62 13.48
N ARG A 255 2.53 6.78 14.76
CA ARG A 255 2.41 5.69 15.75
C ARG A 255 0.97 5.22 15.91
N ASP A 256 0.05 6.17 16.04
CA ASP A 256 -1.38 5.89 16.22
C ASP A 256 -1.95 5.22 14.96
N PHE A 257 -1.59 5.74 13.78
CA PHE A 257 -1.93 5.13 12.50
C PHE A 257 -1.41 3.69 12.39
N LEU A 258 -0.13 3.45 12.67
CA LEU A 258 0.48 2.11 12.59
C LEU A 258 -0.18 1.13 13.57
N THR A 259 -0.56 1.60 14.74
CA THR A 259 -1.29 0.81 15.74
C THR A 259 -2.67 0.40 15.22
N GLY A 260 -3.42 1.36 14.68
CA GLY A 260 -4.73 1.11 14.07
C GLY A 260 -4.65 0.15 12.88
N GLU A 261 -3.69 0.37 11.98
CA GLU A 261 -3.46 -0.49 10.81
C GLU A 261 -3.07 -1.92 11.20
N THR A 262 -2.19 -2.08 12.20
CA THR A 262 -1.79 -3.43 12.67
C THR A 262 -3.00 -4.19 13.23
N LYS A 263 -3.87 -3.52 13.98
CA LYS A 263 -5.11 -4.11 14.50
C LYS A 263 -6.07 -4.45 13.36
N ARG A 264 -6.39 -3.48 12.50
CA ARG A 264 -7.33 -3.62 11.37
C ARG A 264 -6.93 -4.74 10.42
N LEU A 265 -5.66 -4.76 9.99
CA LEU A 265 -5.15 -5.80 9.08
C LEU A 265 -5.06 -7.17 9.77
N GLY A 266 -4.74 -7.21 11.06
CA GLY A 266 -4.77 -8.45 11.82
C GLY A 266 -6.16 -9.06 11.93
N GLU A 267 -7.20 -8.24 12.11
CA GLU A 267 -8.61 -8.66 12.11
C GLU A 267 -9.03 -9.16 10.73
N LEU A 268 -8.68 -8.42 9.67
CA LEU A 268 -8.95 -8.82 8.29
C LEU A 268 -8.31 -10.18 7.95
N ILE A 269 -7.01 -10.34 8.21
CA ILE A 269 -6.26 -11.55 7.89
C ILE A 269 -6.88 -12.77 8.58
N ARG A 270 -7.30 -12.63 9.84
CA ARG A 270 -7.96 -13.71 10.58
C ARG A 270 -9.36 -14.02 10.04
N SER A 271 -10.18 -12.99 9.80
CA SER A 271 -11.57 -13.17 9.34
C SER A 271 -11.67 -13.68 7.90
N ALA A 272 -10.76 -13.25 7.02
CA ALA A 272 -10.66 -13.75 5.65
C ALA A 272 -9.98 -15.12 5.55
N GLY A 273 -9.49 -15.69 6.66
CA GLY A 273 -8.80 -16.98 6.66
C GLY A 273 -7.48 -16.99 5.88
N ILE A 274 -6.84 -15.83 5.72
CA ILE A 274 -5.55 -15.73 5.04
C ILE A 274 -4.51 -16.46 5.89
N GLN A 275 -3.93 -17.51 5.33
CA GLN A 275 -2.99 -18.36 6.08
C GLN A 275 -1.67 -17.64 6.33
N ALA A 276 -1.21 -17.74 7.58
CA ALA A 276 0.14 -17.33 7.96
C ALA A 276 1.17 -18.24 7.29
N GLN A 277 2.27 -17.66 6.86
CA GLN A 277 3.42 -18.35 6.29
C GLN A 277 4.42 -18.78 7.37
#